data_7341bbfa464abf5ee10a0f02d1da9664
#
_entry.id   7341bbfa464abf5ee10a0f02d1da9664
#
_cell.length_a   1.000
_cell.length_b   1.000
_cell.length_c   1.000
_cell.angle_alpha   90.00
_cell.angle_beta   90.00
_cell.angle_gamma   90.00
#
_symmetry.space_group_name_H-M   'P 1'
#
loop_
_entity.id
_entity.type
_entity.pdbx_description
1 polymer ?
#
loop_
_entity_poly.entity_id
_entity_poly.type
_entity_poly.pdbx_seq_one_letter_code
_entity_poly.pdbx_strand_id
1 'polypeptide(L)'
;MRLIASDMDGTILGHDGKISARTVAAFHAAQAAGIEIVFVTGRPPRWLDPLREQMGHSGTVICSNGAVVYDLVSERVISSHLLSMATVLEARGIIKELVPNAFFAAETLDGFQLEPGFLQPGSPELLSQVAPGPLEETLNKSAGVVKFLAVTREGTADEFLAVVRPAVGRLLAVTHSAPTAAMLEMGPHGINKAVTLAEYAASKGIAAQDVVAFGDMPNDIEMLRWAGAGYAMASGHRAARAAANLQAPHFDEDGVAQVLEGRLAAL
;
A
#
# COMPACT_ATOMS: atom_id res chain seq x y z
N MET A 1 -3.77 -17.22 -16.28
CA MET A 1 -3.44 -15.89 -15.73
C MET A 1 -4.13 -14.83 -16.56
N ARG A 2 -4.99 -14.00 -15.95
CA ARG A 2 -5.75 -12.93 -16.63
C ARG A 2 -5.52 -11.55 -16.00
N LEU A 3 -5.01 -11.52 -14.75
CA LEU A 3 -4.70 -10.30 -14.04
C LEU A 3 -3.39 -10.45 -13.26
N ILE A 4 -2.55 -9.44 -13.30
CA ILE A 4 -1.36 -9.28 -12.48
C ILE A 4 -1.60 -8.11 -11.52
N ALA A 5 -1.50 -8.38 -10.22
CA ALA A 5 -1.55 -7.38 -9.16
C ALA A 5 -0.15 -7.27 -8.54
N SER A 6 0.43 -6.09 -8.51
CA SER A 6 1.75 -5.90 -7.92
C SER A 6 1.75 -4.76 -6.90
N ASP A 7 2.29 -5.04 -5.72
CA ASP A 7 2.78 -3.97 -4.86
C ASP A 7 3.92 -3.21 -5.57
N MET A 8 4.28 -2.06 -5.03
CA MET A 8 5.29 -1.16 -5.61
C MET A 8 6.60 -1.19 -4.83
N ASP A 9 6.61 -0.68 -3.62
CA ASP A 9 7.81 -0.43 -2.84
C ASP A 9 8.42 -1.73 -2.29
N GLY A 10 9.66 -2.04 -2.67
CA GLY A 10 10.32 -3.31 -2.29
C GLY A 10 9.88 -4.51 -3.13
N THR A 11 8.92 -4.33 -4.05
CA THR A 11 8.43 -5.36 -4.97
C THR A 11 8.89 -5.09 -6.41
N ILE A 12 8.58 -3.91 -6.96
CA ILE A 12 9.02 -3.48 -8.30
C ILE A 12 9.78 -2.17 -8.29
N LEU A 13 9.62 -1.37 -7.24
CA LEU A 13 10.20 -0.03 -7.10
C LEU A 13 11.31 -0.07 -6.05
N GLY A 14 12.52 0.32 -6.44
CA GLY A 14 13.67 0.40 -5.56
C GLY A 14 13.67 1.63 -4.66
N HIS A 15 14.62 1.67 -3.72
CA HIS A 15 14.84 2.83 -2.85
C HIS A 15 15.21 4.11 -3.61
N ASP A 16 15.73 3.97 -4.83
CA ASP A 16 16.05 5.08 -5.74
C ASP A 16 14.85 5.57 -6.55
N GLY A 17 13.64 5.01 -6.31
CA GLY A 17 12.42 5.34 -7.03
C GLY A 17 12.37 4.79 -8.45
N LYS A 18 13.21 3.79 -8.79
CA LYS A 18 13.27 3.22 -10.13
C LYS A 18 12.72 1.81 -10.22
N ILE A 19 12.08 1.53 -11.35
CA ILE A 19 11.70 0.19 -11.79
C ILE A 19 12.75 -0.25 -12.81
N SER A 20 13.26 -1.46 -12.71
CA SER A 20 14.24 -1.95 -13.68
C SER A 20 13.66 -2.02 -15.10
N ALA A 21 14.49 -1.79 -16.11
CA ALA A 21 14.07 -1.89 -17.50
C ALA A 21 13.52 -3.29 -17.86
N ARG A 22 14.03 -4.34 -17.21
CA ARG A 22 13.55 -5.71 -17.37
C ARG A 22 12.15 -5.87 -16.81
N THR A 23 11.89 -5.35 -15.63
CA THR A 23 10.55 -5.40 -14.99
C THR A 23 9.53 -4.60 -15.80
N VAL A 24 9.89 -3.41 -16.30
CA VAL A 24 9.05 -2.62 -17.22
C VAL A 24 8.71 -3.43 -18.48
N ALA A 25 9.73 -4.03 -19.11
CA ALA A 25 9.53 -4.85 -20.31
C ALA A 25 8.63 -6.06 -20.07
N ALA A 26 8.77 -6.74 -18.92
CA ALA A 26 7.94 -7.87 -18.55
C ALA A 26 6.46 -7.49 -18.37
N PHE A 27 6.17 -6.35 -17.74
CA PHE A 27 4.80 -5.83 -17.66
C PHE A 27 4.23 -5.46 -19.02
N HIS A 28 5.00 -4.79 -19.88
CA HIS A 28 4.55 -4.46 -21.24
C HIS A 28 4.28 -5.74 -22.08
N ALA A 29 5.10 -6.78 -21.93
CA ALA A 29 4.86 -8.05 -22.57
C ALA A 29 3.56 -8.72 -22.10
N ALA A 30 3.28 -8.63 -20.78
CA ALA A 30 2.01 -9.13 -20.22
C ALA A 30 0.81 -8.34 -20.75
N GLN A 31 0.90 -7.01 -20.83
CA GLN A 31 -0.16 -6.18 -21.43
C GLN A 31 -0.39 -6.52 -22.89
N ALA A 32 0.68 -6.70 -23.67
CA ALA A 32 0.59 -7.12 -25.08
C ALA A 32 -0.06 -8.50 -25.26
N ALA A 33 0.05 -9.38 -24.26
CA ALA A 33 -0.64 -10.67 -24.22
C ALA A 33 -2.11 -10.56 -23.73
N GLY A 34 -2.63 -9.35 -23.51
CA GLY A 34 -4.00 -9.11 -23.09
C GLY A 34 -4.26 -9.35 -21.60
N ILE A 35 -3.21 -9.37 -20.77
CA ILE A 35 -3.32 -9.54 -19.33
C ILE A 35 -3.53 -8.18 -18.68
N GLU A 36 -4.54 -8.09 -17.81
CA GLU A 36 -4.83 -6.89 -17.03
C GLU A 36 -3.72 -6.66 -15.98
N ILE A 37 -3.29 -5.42 -15.79
CA ILE A 37 -2.31 -5.07 -14.78
C ILE A 37 -2.90 -4.03 -13.84
N VAL A 38 -2.79 -4.28 -12.53
CA VAL A 38 -3.17 -3.35 -11.48
C VAL A 38 -2.06 -3.25 -10.44
N PHE A 39 -1.62 -2.03 -10.17
CA PHE A 39 -0.69 -1.79 -9.06
C PHE A 39 -1.48 -1.57 -7.78
N VAL A 40 -1.01 -2.13 -6.65
CA VAL A 40 -1.73 -2.14 -5.37
C VAL A 40 -0.79 -1.70 -4.27
N THR A 41 -0.87 -0.44 -3.86
CA THR A 41 0.15 0.21 -3.04
C THR A 41 -0.39 0.86 -1.77
N GLY A 42 0.50 1.02 -0.77
CA GLY A 42 0.25 1.91 0.37
C GLY A 42 0.34 3.40 0.00
N ARG A 43 0.93 3.76 -1.14
CA ARG A 43 1.08 5.16 -1.57
C ARG A 43 -0.28 5.81 -1.85
N PRO A 44 -0.43 7.12 -1.53
CA PRO A 44 -1.56 7.91 -2.02
C PRO A 44 -1.39 8.24 -3.51
N PRO A 45 -2.47 8.63 -4.23
CA PRO A 45 -2.41 8.98 -5.66
C PRO A 45 -1.35 10.02 -6.03
N ARG A 46 -1.11 11.01 -5.16
CA ARG A 46 -0.11 12.08 -5.40
C ARG A 46 1.35 11.60 -5.40
N TRP A 47 1.61 10.35 -4.97
CA TRP A 47 2.95 9.75 -4.95
C TRP A 47 3.16 8.69 -6.03
N LEU A 48 2.36 8.74 -7.10
CA LEU A 48 2.44 7.79 -8.22
C LEU A 48 3.35 8.25 -9.37
N ASP A 49 4.01 9.41 -9.27
CA ASP A 49 4.87 9.93 -10.34
C ASP A 49 5.94 8.94 -10.80
N PRO A 50 6.67 8.21 -9.91
CA PRO A 50 7.62 7.20 -10.36
C PRO A 50 7.00 6.10 -11.22
N LEU A 51 5.73 5.73 -10.94
CA LEU A 51 5.01 4.75 -11.74
C LEU A 51 4.60 5.34 -13.11
N ARG A 52 4.07 6.57 -13.11
CA ARG A 52 3.66 7.26 -14.33
C ARG A 52 4.82 7.45 -15.31
N GLU A 53 5.96 7.91 -14.81
CA GLU A 53 7.14 8.19 -15.61
C GLU A 53 7.73 6.93 -16.26
N GLN A 54 7.65 5.77 -15.57
CA GLN A 54 8.33 4.55 -15.99
C GLN A 54 7.41 3.52 -16.66
N MET A 55 6.14 3.48 -16.26
CA MET A 55 5.13 2.54 -16.80
C MET A 55 4.12 3.22 -17.73
N GLY A 56 4.17 4.55 -17.84
CA GLY A 56 3.22 5.34 -18.61
C GLY A 56 1.94 5.68 -17.84
N HIS A 57 1.13 6.52 -18.45
CA HIS A 57 -0.13 7.05 -17.88
C HIS A 57 -1.32 6.14 -18.21
N SER A 58 -1.22 4.83 -17.95
CA SER A 58 -2.30 3.90 -18.27
C SER A 58 -2.57 2.93 -17.14
N GLY A 59 -3.86 2.61 -16.96
CA GLY A 59 -4.32 1.59 -16.01
C GLY A 59 -4.87 2.14 -14.71
N THR A 60 -5.31 1.21 -13.87
CA THR A 60 -5.87 1.48 -12.54
C THR A 60 -4.84 1.18 -11.48
N VAL A 61 -4.80 2.02 -10.44
CA VAL A 61 -3.99 1.79 -9.24
C VAL A 61 -4.89 1.76 -8.01
N ILE A 62 -4.72 0.75 -7.20
CA ILE A 62 -5.33 0.65 -5.88
C ILE A 62 -4.36 1.25 -4.88
N CYS A 63 -4.70 2.41 -4.34
CA CYS A 63 -3.88 3.25 -3.47
C CYS A 63 -4.29 3.13 -1.99
N SER A 64 -3.43 3.66 -1.11
CA SER A 64 -3.70 3.77 0.33
C SER A 64 -4.19 2.45 0.95
N ASN A 65 -3.52 1.33 0.62
CA ASN A 65 -3.85 -0.02 1.07
C ASN A 65 -5.29 -0.47 0.75
N GLY A 66 -5.83 -0.03 -0.39
CA GLY A 66 -7.19 -0.38 -0.81
C GLY A 66 -8.23 0.72 -0.56
N ALA A 67 -7.89 1.78 0.16
CA ALA A 67 -8.86 2.83 0.47
C ALA A 67 -9.22 3.70 -0.75
N VAL A 68 -8.41 3.70 -1.82
CA VAL A 68 -8.64 4.53 -3.01
C VAL A 68 -8.40 3.72 -4.27
N VAL A 69 -9.33 3.77 -5.22
CA VAL A 69 -9.13 3.30 -6.59
C VAL A 69 -8.93 4.52 -7.47
N TYR A 70 -7.82 4.56 -8.17
CA TYR A 70 -7.37 5.71 -8.95
C TYR A 70 -7.10 5.32 -10.41
N ASP A 71 -7.56 6.13 -11.35
CA ASP A 71 -7.30 5.97 -12.78
C ASP A 71 -6.16 6.90 -13.21
N LEU A 72 -5.07 6.30 -13.71
CA LEU A 72 -3.90 7.04 -14.19
C LEU A 72 -4.17 7.83 -15.48
N VAL A 73 -5.12 7.40 -16.32
CA VAL A 73 -5.42 8.07 -17.59
C VAL A 73 -6.16 9.38 -17.37
N SER A 74 -7.23 9.32 -16.59
CA SER A 74 -8.05 10.51 -16.29
C SER A 74 -7.54 11.32 -15.10
N GLU A 75 -6.56 10.79 -14.38
CA GLU A 75 -6.01 11.34 -13.12
C GLU A 75 -7.10 11.60 -12.07
N ARG A 76 -8.03 10.65 -11.91
CA ARG A 76 -9.18 10.78 -11.02
C ARG A 76 -9.32 9.62 -10.06
N VAL A 77 -9.82 9.94 -8.88
CA VAL A 77 -10.33 8.93 -7.95
C VAL A 77 -11.63 8.36 -8.52
N ILE A 78 -11.65 7.04 -8.76
CA ILE A 78 -12.82 6.30 -9.23
C ILE A 78 -13.75 5.99 -8.06
N SER A 79 -13.16 5.52 -6.96
CA SER A 79 -13.88 5.22 -5.72
C SER A 79 -12.96 5.38 -4.52
N SER A 80 -13.55 5.61 -3.34
CA SER A 80 -12.80 5.73 -2.10
C SER A 80 -13.61 5.21 -0.91
N HIS A 81 -12.90 4.63 0.05
CA HIS A 81 -13.39 4.27 1.37
C HIS A 81 -12.78 5.25 2.38
N LEU A 82 -13.61 5.92 3.15
CA LEU A 82 -13.18 7.01 4.03
C LEU A 82 -13.32 6.62 5.49
N LEU A 83 -12.38 7.08 6.30
CA LEU A 83 -12.47 7.10 7.75
C LEU A 83 -13.26 8.34 8.20
N SER A 84 -14.16 8.17 9.17
CA SER A 84 -14.75 9.32 9.84
C SER A 84 -13.72 9.99 10.75
N MET A 85 -13.82 11.30 10.90
CA MET A 85 -12.99 12.04 11.87
C MET A 85 -13.17 11.49 13.29
N ALA A 86 -14.40 11.15 13.69
CA ALA A 86 -14.68 10.55 14.99
C ALA A 86 -13.89 9.25 15.20
N THR A 87 -13.85 8.36 14.21
CA THR A 87 -13.07 7.11 14.28
C THR A 87 -11.58 7.38 14.41
N VAL A 88 -11.05 8.35 13.65
CA VAL A 88 -9.63 8.73 13.73
C VAL A 88 -9.26 9.26 15.10
N LEU A 89 -10.09 10.17 15.65
CA LEU A 89 -9.84 10.76 16.97
C LEU A 89 -9.99 9.76 18.12
N GLU A 90 -10.97 8.85 18.03
CA GLU A 90 -11.12 7.75 18.99
C GLU A 90 -9.89 6.85 18.99
N ALA A 91 -9.47 6.39 17.80
CA ALA A 91 -8.28 5.55 17.68
C ALA A 91 -7.01 6.25 18.14
N ARG A 92 -6.84 7.54 17.81
CA ARG A 92 -5.75 8.38 18.29
C ARG A 92 -5.69 8.43 19.82
N GLY A 93 -6.83 8.65 20.48
CA GLY A 93 -6.94 8.66 21.94
C GLY A 93 -6.47 7.35 22.56
N ILE A 94 -6.99 6.23 22.07
CA ILE A 94 -6.61 4.88 22.55
C ILE A 94 -5.10 4.63 22.35
N ILE A 95 -4.56 4.94 21.16
CA ILE A 95 -3.14 4.73 20.87
C ILE A 95 -2.27 5.63 21.76
N LYS A 96 -2.69 6.87 22.01
CA LYS A 96 -1.94 7.83 22.85
C LYS A 96 -1.89 7.40 24.32
N GLU A 97 -2.94 6.73 24.82
CA GLU A 97 -2.95 6.12 26.15
C GLU A 97 -1.99 4.94 26.27
N LEU A 98 -1.92 4.08 25.23
CA LEU A 98 -1.05 2.91 25.20
C LEU A 98 0.42 3.25 24.92
N VAL A 99 0.66 4.24 24.07
CA VAL A 99 1.98 4.67 23.61
C VAL A 99 2.05 6.20 23.67
N PRO A 100 2.32 6.79 24.86
CA PRO A 100 2.27 8.24 25.10
C PRO A 100 3.19 9.08 24.19
N ASN A 101 4.26 8.49 23.68
CA ASN A 101 5.23 9.10 22.77
C ASN A 101 4.90 8.83 21.26
N ALA A 102 3.73 8.31 20.93
CA ALA A 102 3.28 8.20 19.55
C ALA A 102 2.91 9.58 18.96
N PHE A 103 3.20 9.75 17.67
CA PHE A 103 2.85 10.93 16.88
C PHE A 103 1.98 10.51 15.71
N PHE A 104 1.11 11.42 15.24
CA PHE A 104 0.04 11.05 14.31
C PHE A 104 0.03 11.95 13.07
N ALA A 105 -0.47 11.36 11.98
CA ALA A 105 -0.77 12.06 10.74
C ALA A 105 -1.96 11.40 10.04
N ALA A 106 -2.54 12.09 9.09
CA ALA A 106 -3.62 11.57 8.28
C ALA A 106 -3.41 11.93 6.79
N GLU A 107 -3.59 10.94 5.95
CA GLU A 107 -3.70 11.08 4.51
C GLU A 107 -5.14 11.35 4.17
N THR A 108 -5.40 12.40 3.40
CA THR A 108 -6.72 12.78 2.94
C THR A 108 -6.79 12.73 1.41
N LEU A 109 -7.99 12.81 0.83
CA LEU A 109 -8.13 12.84 -0.64
C LEU A 109 -7.48 14.07 -1.27
N ASP A 110 -7.39 15.17 -0.53
CA ASP A 110 -6.89 16.47 -0.98
C ASP A 110 -5.53 16.87 -0.39
N GLY A 111 -4.92 16.02 0.46
CA GLY A 111 -3.61 16.35 1.02
C GLY A 111 -3.17 15.47 2.19
N PHE A 112 -2.31 16.03 3.01
CA PHE A 112 -1.72 15.39 4.17
C PHE A 112 -1.78 16.31 5.39
N GLN A 113 -2.19 15.77 6.53
CA GLN A 113 -2.28 16.48 7.78
C GLN A 113 -1.39 15.79 8.81
N LEU A 114 -0.65 16.54 9.60
CA LEU A 114 0.26 15.95 10.59
C LEU A 114 0.32 16.76 11.89
N GLU A 115 0.51 16.05 12.99
CA GLU A 115 0.75 16.66 14.29
C GLU A 115 2.22 17.06 14.49
N PRO A 116 2.48 18.05 15.36
CA PRO A 116 3.85 18.36 15.75
C PRO A 116 4.60 17.11 16.26
N GLY A 117 5.83 16.91 15.76
CA GLY A 117 6.66 15.76 16.13
C GLY A 117 6.47 14.51 15.24
N PHE A 118 5.52 14.48 14.30
CA PHE A 118 5.38 13.33 13.38
C PHE A 118 6.60 13.18 12.47
N LEU A 119 7.06 14.27 11.85
CA LEU A 119 8.23 14.25 10.95
C LEU A 119 9.52 13.95 11.73
N GLN A 120 10.42 13.24 11.06
CA GLN A 120 11.75 12.88 11.55
C GLN A 120 12.82 13.41 10.59
N PRO A 121 14.09 13.51 11.03
CA PRO A 121 15.19 13.64 10.10
C PRO A 121 15.16 12.54 9.05
N GLY A 122 15.20 12.92 7.76
CA GLY A 122 15.06 11.97 6.65
C GLY A 122 13.62 11.69 6.18
N SER A 123 12.60 12.31 6.78
CA SER A 123 11.25 12.31 6.20
C SER A 123 11.26 12.92 4.79
N PRO A 124 10.39 12.44 3.87
CA PRO A 124 10.32 12.99 2.51
C PRO A 124 10.12 14.52 2.51
N GLU A 125 10.89 15.22 1.68
CA GLU A 125 10.88 16.69 1.61
C GLU A 125 9.47 17.25 1.33
N LEU A 126 8.69 16.54 0.52
CA LEU A 126 7.30 16.91 0.22
C LEU A 126 6.44 17.06 1.49
N LEU A 127 6.69 16.26 2.52
CA LEU A 127 5.96 16.34 3.78
C LEU A 127 6.41 17.53 4.65
N SER A 128 7.63 18.01 4.48
CA SER A 128 8.16 19.16 5.24
C SER A 128 7.47 20.48 4.89
N GLN A 129 6.74 20.53 3.79
CA GLN A 129 5.96 21.70 3.36
C GLN A 129 4.58 21.76 4.05
N VAL A 130 4.17 20.71 4.74
CA VAL A 130 2.90 20.66 5.47
C VAL A 130 3.10 21.26 6.86
N ALA A 131 2.34 22.31 7.18
CA ALA A 131 2.38 22.92 8.50
C ALA A 131 1.75 21.97 9.54
N PRO A 132 2.48 21.59 10.60
CA PRO A 132 1.92 20.76 11.66
C PRO A 132 0.80 21.46 12.43
N GLY A 133 -0.25 20.72 12.78
CA GLY A 133 -1.35 21.23 13.59
C GLY A 133 -2.15 20.09 14.24
N PRO A 134 -3.02 20.41 15.22
CA PRO A 134 -3.91 19.41 15.81
C PRO A 134 -4.83 18.79 14.77
N LEU A 135 -4.90 17.45 14.72
CA LEU A 135 -5.75 16.76 13.73
C LEU A 135 -7.23 17.13 13.87
N GLU A 136 -7.69 17.44 15.08
CA GLU A 136 -9.05 17.92 15.35
C GLU A 136 -9.42 19.18 14.57
N GLU A 137 -8.44 20.04 14.33
CA GLU A 137 -8.64 21.33 13.63
C GLU A 137 -8.40 21.18 12.12
N THR A 138 -7.38 20.42 11.76
CA THR A 138 -6.94 20.32 10.36
C THR A 138 -7.85 19.40 9.54
N LEU A 139 -8.35 18.30 10.12
CA LEU A 139 -9.23 17.36 9.44
C LEU A 139 -10.65 17.89 9.17
N ASN A 140 -11.11 18.87 9.93
CA ASN A 140 -12.42 19.48 9.71
C ASN A 140 -12.60 20.12 8.32
N LYS A 141 -11.49 20.42 7.63
CA LYS A 141 -11.46 21.08 6.33
C LYS A 141 -11.04 20.13 5.19
N SER A 142 -10.81 18.85 5.51
CA SER A 142 -10.31 17.89 4.53
C SER A 142 -11.44 17.23 3.72
N ALA A 143 -11.09 16.75 2.53
CA ALA A 143 -12.01 16.01 1.65
C ALA A 143 -12.25 14.54 2.09
N GLY A 144 -11.86 14.18 3.30
CA GLY A 144 -12.02 12.84 3.90
C GLY A 144 -10.69 12.10 4.08
N VAL A 145 -10.59 11.35 5.17
CA VAL A 145 -9.38 10.62 5.54
C VAL A 145 -9.39 9.25 4.87
N VAL A 146 -8.33 8.93 4.13
CA VAL A 146 -8.14 7.62 3.46
C VAL A 146 -7.15 6.74 4.21
N LYS A 147 -6.25 7.33 5.00
CA LYS A 147 -5.28 6.60 5.82
C LYS A 147 -4.90 7.42 7.05
N PHE A 148 -4.97 6.81 8.21
CA PHE A 148 -4.47 7.35 9.47
C PHE A 148 -3.13 6.72 9.81
N LEU A 149 -2.17 7.50 10.28
CA LEU A 149 -0.80 7.09 10.54
C LEU A 149 -0.44 7.32 12.00
N ALA A 150 0.26 6.36 12.59
CA ALA A 150 0.89 6.51 13.89
C ALA A 150 2.36 6.11 13.80
N VAL A 151 3.25 6.88 14.41
CA VAL A 151 4.68 6.59 14.47
C VAL A 151 5.19 6.70 15.91
N THR A 152 6.06 5.79 16.29
CA THR A 152 6.84 5.88 17.55
C THR A 152 8.32 5.91 17.22
N ARG A 153 9.11 6.39 18.18
CA ARG A 153 10.59 6.43 18.10
C ARG A 153 11.24 5.20 18.72
N GLU A 154 10.45 4.33 19.32
CA GLU A 154 10.91 3.18 20.08
C GLU A 154 10.42 1.90 19.46
N GLY A 155 11.27 0.86 19.49
CA GLY A 155 10.94 -0.46 19.01
C GLY A 155 10.83 -0.58 17.48
N THR A 156 10.17 -1.64 17.06
CA THR A 156 9.91 -2.00 15.66
C THR A 156 8.45 -1.81 15.28
N ALA A 157 8.16 -1.79 13.98
CA ALA A 157 6.78 -1.74 13.48
C ALA A 157 5.96 -2.98 13.93
N ASP A 158 6.60 -4.17 13.98
CA ASP A 158 5.96 -5.40 14.47
C ASP A 158 5.57 -5.29 15.96
N GLU A 159 6.46 -4.77 16.82
CA GLU A 159 6.18 -4.57 18.25
C GLU A 159 5.07 -3.52 18.44
N PHE A 160 5.15 -2.42 17.71
CA PHE A 160 4.11 -1.38 17.76
C PHE A 160 2.76 -1.92 17.29
N LEU A 161 2.74 -2.71 16.20
CA LEU A 161 1.55 -3.38 15.71
C LEU A 161 0.95 -4.34 16.74
N ALA A 162 1.78 -5.11 17.43
CA ALA A 162 1.33 -6.08 18.44
C ALA A 162 0.62 -5.40 19.61
N VAL A 163 1.02 -4.17 19.96
CA VAL A 163 0.37 -3.37 21.02
C VAL A 163 -0.92 -2.70 20.51
N VAL A 164 -0.88 -2.09 19.33
CA VAL A 164 -1.97 -1.23 18.84
C VAL A 164 -3.13 -2.01 18.21
N ARG A 165 -2.83 -3.04 17.40
CA ARG A 165 -3.87 -3.78 16.66
C ARG A 165 -4.95 -4.39 17.57
N PRO A 166 -4.67 -5.03 18.72
CA PRO A 166 -5.71 -5.55 19.61
C PRO A 166 -6.65 -4.48 20.16
N ALA A 167 -6.15 -3.25 20.34
CA ALA A 167 -6.92 -2.17 20.94
C ALA A 167 -7.84 -1.44 19.95
N VAL A 168 -7.35 -1.20 18.71
CA VAL A 168 -8.09 -0.40 17.73
C VAL A 168 -8.56 -1.20 16.50
N GLY A 169 -8.20 -2.47 16.39
CA GLY A 169 -8.53 -3.30 15.22
C GLY A 169 -10.02 -3.50 14.95
N ARG A 170 -10.89 -3.25 15.95
CA ARG A 170 -12.34 -3.19 15.77
C ARG A 170 -12.82 -1.91 15.06
N LEU A 171 -12.01 -0.85 15.10
CA LEU A 171 -12.33 0.46 14.52
C LEU A 171 -11.70 0.63 13.14
N LEU A 172 -10.51 0.06 12.94
CA LEU A 172 -9.62 0.31 11.82
C LEU A 172 -8.96 -0.99 11.35
N ALA A 173 -8.67 -1.08 10.05
CA ALA A 173 -7.68 -2.03 9.55
C ALA A 173 -6.29 -1.50 9.91
N VAL A 174 -5.45 -2.29 10.58
CA VAL A 174 -4.12 -1.87 11.06
C VAL A 174 -3.04 -2.74 10.44
N THR A 175 -2.07 -2.13 9.81
CA THR A 175 -0.92 -2.80 9.16
C THR A 175 0.33 -1.92 9.23
N HIS A 176 1.43 -2.39 8.65
CA HIS A 176 2.61 -1.58 8.35
C HIS A 176 3.25 -2.03 7.03
N SER A 177 4.01 -1.13 6.41
CA SER A 177 4.76 -1.35 5.17
C SER A 177 6.17 -0.76 5.21
N ALA A 178 6.54 -0.05 6.27
CA ALA A 178 7.84 0.59 6.39
C ALA A 178 8.84 -0.36 7.09
N PRO A 179 9.92 -0.80 6.42
CA PRO A 179 10.85 -1.76 7.01
C PRO A 179 11.74 -1.18 8.13
N THR A 180 11.95 0.14 8.12
CA THR A 180 12.91 0.83 9.01
C THR A 180 12.29 1.79 10.00
N ALA A 181 10.98 2.03 9.92
CA ALA A 181 10.26 2.95 10.81
C ALA A 181 9.21 2.19 11.62
N ALA A 182 9.14 2.44 12.92
CA ALA A 182 8.04 1.96 13.77
C ALA A 182 6.77 2.77 13.47
N MET A 183 6.22 2.57 12.29
CA MET A 183 5.06 3.28 11.75
C MET A 183 3.94 2.31 11.41
N LEU A 184 2.73 2.65 11.84
CA LEU A 184 1.51 1.91 11.50
C LEU A 184 0.67 2.71 10.50
N GLU A 185 0.07 1.98 9.59
CA GLU A 185 -0.89 2.45 8.61
C GLU A 185 -2.27 1.91 8.96
N MET A 186 -3.24 2.77 9.10
CA MET A 186 -4.60 2.43 9.51
C MET A 186 -5.59 2.93 8.48
N GLY A 187 -6.37 2.01 7.93
CA GLY A 187 -7.42 2.28 6.94
C GLY A 187 -8.82 1.99 7.48
N PRO A 188 -9.85 2.19 6.64
CA PRO A 188 -11.22 1.84 7.00
C PRO A 188 -11.34 0.36 7.37
N HIS A 189 -12.13 0.07 8.42
CA HIS A 189 -12.32 -1.30 8.89
C HIS A 189 -12.84 -2.22 7.76
N GLY A 190 -12.22 -3.39 7.62
CA GLY A 190 -12.56 -4.36 6.58
C GLY A 190 -11.98 -4.05 5.20
N ILE A 191 -11.32 -2.91 4.99
CA ILE A 191 -10.68 -2.55 3.73
C ILE A 191 -9.17 -2.84 3.81
N ASN A 192 -8.66 -3.51 2.80
CA ASN A 192 -7.24 -3.80 2.61
C ASN A 192 -6.96 -4.02 1.11
N LYS A 193 -5.71 -4.25 0.75
CA LYS A 193 -5.30 -4.49 -0.65
C LYS A 193 -6.09 -5.62 -1.31
N ALA A 194 -6.37 -6.71 -0.59
CA ALA A 194 -7.08 -7.88 -1.12
C ALA A 194 -8.55 -7.60 -1.41
N VAL A 195 -9.26 -6.92 -0.49
CA VAL A 195 -10.70 -6.64 -0.64
C VAL A 195 -10.94 -5.81 -1.88
N THR A 196 -10.24 -4.70 -2.02
CA THR A 196 -10.41 -3.80 -3.17
C THR A 196 -9.90 -4.43 -4.47
N LEU A 197 -8.83 -5.23 -4.42
CA LEU A 197 -8.39 -6.02 -5.58
C LEU A 197 -9.44 -7.05 -6.01
N ALA A 198 -10.10 -7.71 -5.06
CA ALA A 198 -11.16 -8.67 -5.35
C ALA A 198 -12.37 -8.00 -6.01
N GLU A 199 -12.78 -6.82 -5.52
CA GLU A 199 -13.84 -6.01 -6.13
C GLU A 199 -13.46 -5.58 -7.55
N TYR A 200 -12.22 -5.13 -7.75
CA TYR A 200 -11.71 -4.76 -9.07
C TYR A 200 -11.71 -5.96 -10.02
N ALA A 201 -11.15 -7.09 -9.61
CA ALA A 201 -11.12 -8.32 -10.42
C ALA A 201 -12.55 -8.80 -10.78
N ALA A 202 -13.47 -8.77 -9.82
CA ALA A 202 -14.87 -9.12 -10.05
C ALA A 202 -15.54 -8.20 -11.08
N SER A 203 -15.26 -6.89 -11.06
CA SER A 203 -15.77 -5.93 -12.05
C SER A 203 -15.31 -6.21 -13.48
N LYS A 204 -14.18 -6.92 -13.62
CA LYS A 204 -13.61 -7.38 -14.90
C LYS A 204 -13.99 -8.82 -15.24
N GLY A 205 -14.77 -9.50 -14.40
CA GLY A 205 -15.12 -10.91 -14.58
C GLY A 205 -13.90 -11.84 -14.45
N ILE A 206 -12.95 -11.50 -13.58
CA ILE A 206 -11.72 -12.25 -13.32
C ILE A 206 -11.83 -12.90 -11.94
N ALA A 207 -11.70 -14.23 -11.89
CA ALA A 207 -11.73 -14.99 -10.65
C ALA A 207 -10.34 -14.96 -9.97
N ALA A 208 -10.31 -15.11 -8.64
CA ALA A 208 -9.08 -15.10 -7.85
C ALA A 208 -8.01 -16.10 -8.37
N GLN A 209 -8.43 -17.27 -8.83
CA GLN A 209 -7.55 -18.32 -9.41
C GLN A 209 -6.80 -17.86 -10.67
N ASP A 210 -7.30 -16.85 -11.37
CA ASP A 210 -6.69 -16.27 -12.58
C ASP A 210 -5.80 -15.07 -12.27
N VAL A 211 -5.64 -14.72 -10.97
CA VAL A 211 -4.83 -13.60 -10.50
C VAL A 211 -3.45 -14.07 -10.05
N VAL A 212 -2.43 -13.37 -10.51
CA VAL A 212 -1.06 -13.45 -9.98
C VAL A 212 -0.81 -12.18 -9.16
N ALA A 213 -0.36 -12.33 -7.92
CA ALA A 213 -0.06 -11.19 -7.05
C ALA A 213 1.39 -11.22 -6.57
N PHE A 214 2.00 -10.03 -6.42
CA PHE A 214 3.33 -9.83 -5.87
C PHE A 214 3.30 -8.83 -4.72
N GLY A 215 4.09 -9.09 -3.67
CA GLY A 215 4.21 -8.21 -2.53
C GLY A 215 5.36 -8.62 -1.62
N ASP A 216 5.72 -7.77 -0.67
CA ASP A 216 6.88 -8.00 0.20
C ASP A 216 6.61 -7.71 1.68
N MET A 217 5.57 -6.94 2.03
CA MET A 217 5.34 -6.45 3.38
C MET A 217 4.03 -6.99 4.01
N PRO A 218 3.81 -6.79 5.33
CA PRO A 218 2.61 -7.27 6.02
C PRO A 218 1.28 -6.77 5.45
N ASN A 219 1.24 -5.58 4.82
CA ASN A 219 0.05 -5.07 4.14
C ASN A 219 -0.32 -5.83 2.86
N ASP A 220 0.54 -6.74 2.37
CA ASP A 220 0.30 -7.59 1.20
C ASP A 220 -0.26 -8.96 1.55
N ILE A 221 -0.21 -9.36 2.83
CA ILE A 221 -0.50 -10.73 3.26
C ILE A 221 -1.85 -11.22 2.74
N GLU A 222 -2.89 -10.43 2.89
CA GLU A 222 -4.23 -10.78 2.48
C GLU A 222 -4.32 -10.91 0.94
N MET A 223 -3.65 -10.02 0.20
CA MET A 223 -3.59 -10.05 -1.26
C MET A 223 -2.86 -11.30 -1.76
N LEU A 224 -1.72 -11.63 -1.16
CA LEU A 224 -0.94 -12.82 -1.52
C LEU A 224 -1.69 -14.12 -1.23
N ARG A 225 -2.49 -14.15 -0.16
CA ARG A 225 -3.35 -15.31 0.17
C ARG A 225 -4.57 -15.44 -0.72
N TRP A 226 -5.14 -14.31 -1.13
CA TRP A 226 -6.36 -14.29 -1.93
C TRP A 226 -6.10 -14.69 -3.39
N ALA A 227 -4.98 -14.26 -3.97
CA ALA A 227 -4.62 -14.53 -5.35
C ALA A 227 -4.38 -16.03 -5.59
N GLY A 228 -4.78 -16.53 -6.75
CA GLY A 228 -4.52 -17.91 -7.16
C GLY A 228 -3.02 -18.27 -7.19
N ALA A 229 -2.16 -17.27 -7.46
CA ALA A 229 -0.72 -17.38 -7.34
C ALA A 229 -0.16 -16.12 -6.66
N GLY A 230 -0.05 -16.14 -5.35
CA GLY A 230 0.55 -15.08 -4.55
C GLY A 230 2.04 -15.32 -4.34
N TYR A 231 2.87 -14.41 -4.84
CA TYR A 231 4.33 -14.44 -4.74
C TYR A 231 4.82 -13.43 -3.70
N ALA A 232 5.41 -13.90 -2.61
CA ALA A 232 6.19 -13.03 -1.75
C ALA A 232 7.61 -12.88 -2.30
N MET A 233 8.14 -11.65 -2.29
CA MET A 233 9.53 -11.39 -2.64
C MET A 233 10.46 -12.06 -1.64
N ALA A 234 11.57 -12.68 -2.11
CA ALA A 234 12.57 -13.29 -1.23
C ALA A 234 13.24 -12.27 -0.28
N SER A 235 13.32 -11.00 -0.70
CA SER A 235 13.73 -9.84 0.10
C SER A 235 12.70 -9.39 1.13
N GLY A 236 11.45 -9.87 1.03
CA GLY A 236 10.32 -9.34 1.79
C GLY A 236 10.30 -9.76 3.26
N HIS A 237 9.40 -9.15 3.99
CA HIS A 237 9.17 -9.38 5.40
C HIS A 237 8.81 -10.85 5.67
N ARG A 238 9.32 -11.41 6.79
CA ARG A 238 9.11 -12.83 7.17
C ARG A 238 7.63 -13.24 7.18
N ALA A 239 6.73 -12.34 7.61
CA ALA A 239 5.30 -12.64 7.70
C ALA A 239 4.66 -12.72 6.30
N ALA A 240 5.06 -11.86 5.34
CA ALA A 240 4.61 -11.93 3.96
C ALA A 240 5.09 -13.22 3.29
N ARG A 241 6.38 -13.57 3.46
CA ARG A 241 6.95 -14.83 2.94
C ARG A 241 6.28 -16.09 3.51
N ALA A 242 5.91 -16.06 4.79
CA ALA A 242 5.21 -17.17 5.44
C ALA A 242 3.73 -17.28 5.02
N ALA A 243 3.13 -16.19 4.55
CA ALA A 243 1.73 -16.12 4.17
C ALA A 243 1.48 -16.51 2.71
N ALA A 244 2.44 -16.23 1.82
CA ALA A 244 2.35 -16.54 0.40
C ALA A 244 2.54 -18.03 0.12
N ASN A 245 1.84 -18.54 -0.89
CA ASN A 245 1.98 -19.92 -1.36
C ASN A 245 3.16 -20.10 -2.33
N LEU A 246 3.70 -19.01 -2.86
CA LEU A 246 4.83 -18.99 -3.79
C LEU A 246 5.86 -17.92 -3.39
N GLN A 247 7.10 -18.06 -3.86
CA GLN A 247 8.14 -17.05 -3.68
C GLN A 247 8.69 -16.58 -5.03
N ALA A 248 8.83 -15.27 -5.18
CA ALA A 248 9.60 -14.67 -6.26
C ALA A 248 11.07 -14.50 -5.81
N PRO A 249 12.04 -14.48 -6.74
CA PRO A 249 13.42 -14.13 -6.44
C PRO A 249 13.55 -12.77 -5.73
N HIS A 250 14.74 -12.45 -5.27
CA HIS A 250 15.02 -11.19 -4.60
C HIS A 250 14.68 -9.99 -5.50
N PHE A 251 14.25 -8.88 -4.89
CA PHE A 251 13.95 -7.64 -5.61
C PHE A 251 15.11 -7.20 -6.52
N ASP A 252 16.34 -7.17 -5.99
CA ASP A 252 17.55 -6.77 -6.72
C ASP A 252 17.92 -7.71 -7.89
N GLU A 253 17.26 -8.85 -7.99
CA GLU A 253 17.44 -9.83 -9.07
C GLU A 253 16.31 -9.75 -10.13
N ASP A 254 15.51 -8.68 -10.11
CA ASP A 254 14.30 -8.54 -10.96
C ASP A 254 13.30 -9.68 -10.74
N GLY A 255 13.05 -10.07 -9.49
CA GLY A 255 12.26 -11.25 -9.15
C GLY A 255 10.87 -11.28 -9.78
N VAL A 256 10.20 -10.14 -9.87
CA VAL A 256 8.88 -10.03 -10.55
C VAL A 256 9.03 -10.33 -12.04
N ALA A 257 10.02 -9.73 -12.71
CA ALA A 257 10.25 -9.96 -14.14
C ALA A 257 10.54 -11.44 -14.43
N GLN A 258 11.39 -12.08 -13.63
CA GLN A 258 11.71 -13.50 -13.80
C GLN A 258 10.45 -14.39 -13.73
N VAL A 259 9.57 -14.13 -12.77
CA VAL A 259 8.31 -14.88 -12.66
C VAL A 259 7.39 -14.61 -13.85
N LEU A 260 7.25 -13.35 -14.26
CA LEU A 260 6.39 -12.97 -15.38
C LEU A 260 6.89 -13.57 -16.71
N GLU A 261 8.18 -13.48 -16.99
CA GLU A 261 8.82 -14.09 -18.17
C GLU A 261 8.54 -15.61 -18.25
N GLY A 262 8.76 -16.33 -17.13
CA GLY A 262 8.49 -17.76 -17.05
C GLY A 262 7.01 -18.11 -17.25
N ARG A 263 6.09 -17.30 -16.71
CA ARG A 263 4.65 -17.53 -16.87
C ARG A 263 4.13 -17.17 -18.27
N LEU A 264 4.68 -16.14 -18.89
CA LEU A 264 4.32 -15.74 -20.26
C LEU A 264 4.82 -16.78 -21.29
N ALA A 265 6.00 -17.34 -21.06
CA ALA A 265 6.53 -18.41 -21.92
C ALA A 265 5.72 -19.73 -21.86
N ALA A 266 4.88 -19.88 -20.83
CA ALA A 266 4.02 -21.06 -20.63
C ALA A 266 2.57 -20.86 -21.10
N LEU A 267 2.22 -19.69 -21.69
CA LEU A 267 0.91 -19.42 -22.28
C LEU A 267 0.83 -19.92 -23.74
#